data_e1a6db1c545e77b56652ccff857d0d9a
#
_entry.id   e1a6db1c545e77b56652ccff857d0d9a
#
_cell.length_a   1.000
_cell.length_b   1.000
_cell.length_c   1.000
_cell.angle_alpha   90.00
_cell.angle_beta   90.00
_cell.angle_gamma   90.00
#
_symmetry.space_group_name_H-M   'P 1'
#
loop_
_entity.id
_entity.type
_entity.pdbx_description
1 polymer ?
#
loop_
_entity_poly.entity_id
_entity_poly.type
_entity_poly.pdbx_seq_one_letter_code
_entity_poly.pdbx_strand_id
1 'polypeptide(L)'
;MSQYSFSYNYDSLYDAFNTVNRKGKMQKRYLSPEYLAKAQEYREMRKNLNKILRKKKAERTEEETSEVDKLKQLMKNNAQQQKILLQEHLSKVSSRILSSSFRFNLTPDASEDPQKPLYTIGATAEEFFAMQVLCRNMKKLFKISMSSRHEILFQLKTLLMEDKSRYYIIRTDVCHCFESIPHDKLFKYLEGNNLLDVKSKSLL
;
A
#
# COMPACT_ATOMS: atom_id res chain seq x y z
N MET A 1 -19.70 -19.32 8.21
CA MET A 1 -18.30 -19.16 7.76
C MET A 1 -18.23 -17.92 6.89
N SER A 2 -17.63 -16.85 7.35
CA SER A 2 -17.45 -15.61 6.58
C SER A 2 -16.50 -15.92 5.43
N GLN A 3 -17.01 -16.06 4.22
CA GLN A 3 -16.19 -16.10 3.00
C GLN A 3 -15.51 -14.73 2.88
N TYR A 4 -14.26 -14.64 3.31
CA TYR A 4 -13.44 -13.50 2.97
C TYR A 4 -13.27 -13.51 1.45
N SER A 5 -13.98 -12.63 0.76
CA SER A 5 -13.79 -12.41 -0.68
C SER A 5 -12.41 -11.82 -0.88
N PHE A 6 -11.45 -12.65 -1.23
CA PHE A 6 -10.08 -12.26 -1.61
C PHE A 6 -10.05 -11.80 -3.08
N SER A 7 -10.90 -10.85 -3.42
CA SER A 7 -11.01 -10.43 -4.82
C SER A 7 -10.00 -9.34 -5.16
N TYR A 8 -9.51 -9.36 -6.39
CA TYR A 8 -8.66 -8.31 -6.99
C TYR A 8 -9.52 -7.28 -7.74
N ASN A 9 -10.72 -7.00 -7.23
CA ASN A 9 -11.64 -6.01 -7.78
C ASN A 9 -11.20 -4.58 -7.47
N TYR A 10 -11.91 -3.61 -8.06
CA TYR A 10 -11.67 -2.18 -7.84
C TYR A 10 -11.57 -1.83 -6.35
N ASP A 11 -12.52 -2.29 -5.52
CA ASP A 11 -12.57 -1.91 -4.09
C ASP A 11 -11.32 -2.38 -3.34
N SER A 12 -10.86 -3.59 -3.64
CA SER A 12 -9.64 -4.13 -3.05
C SER A 12 -8.39 -3.35 -3.45
N LEU A 13 -8.31 -2.92 -4.71
CA LEU A 13 -7.21 -2.09 -5.21
C LEU A 13 -7.29 -0.68 -4.64
N TYR A 14 -8.49 -0.12 -4.51
CA TYR A 14 -8.70 1.20 -3.92
C TYR A 14 -8.31 1.25 -2.45
N ASP A 15 -8.63 0.22 -1.68
CA ASP A 15 -8.17 0.07 -0.30
C ASP A 15 -6.65 -0.05 -0.19
N ALA A 16 -6.03 -0.80 -1.12
CA ALA A 16 -4.57 -0.89 -1.20
C ALA A 16 -3.94 0.47 -1.52
N PHE A 17 -4.51 1.19 -2.51
CA PHE A 17 -4.11 2.56 -2.83
C PHE A 17 -4.18 3.47 -1.60
N ASN A 18 -5.32 3.51 -0.91
CA ASN A 18 -5.51 4.35 0.27
C ASN A 18 -4.50 4.03 1.37
N THR A 19 -4.25 2.74 1.61
CA THR A 19 -3.30 2.29 2.65
C THR A 19 -1.88 2.76 2.36
N VAL A 20 -1.44 2.66 1.10
CA VAL A 20 -0.10 3.07 0.69
C VAL A 20 0.02 4.59 0.61
N ASN A 21 -1.02 5.26 0.08
CA ASN A 21 -1.05 6.71 -0.08
C ASN A 21 -1.03 7.45 1.26
N ARG A 22 -1.78 6.97 2.26
CA ARG A 22 -1.75 7.53 3.63
C ARG A 22 -0.35 7.49 4.26
N LYS A 23 0.45 6.50 3.90
CA LYS A 23 1.85 6.37 4.36
C LYS A 23 2.82 7.21 3.53
N GLY A 24 2.36 7.97 2.54
CA GLY A 24 3.20 8.73 1.62
C GLY A 24 4.12 7.88 0.74
N LYS A 25 3.83 6.59 0.61
CA LYS A 25 4.68 5.63 -0.12
C LYS A 25 4.20 5.33 -1.55
N MET A 26 3.08 5.95 -1.99
CA MET A 26 2.56 5.76 -3.33
C MET A 26 3.48 6.40 -4.36
N GLN A 27 4.02 5.58 -5.26
CA GLN A 27 4.90 6.04 -6.32
C GLN A 27 4.09 6.48 -7.54
N LYS A 28 4.52 7.58 -8.17
CA LYS A 28 3.83 8.17 -9.32
C LYS A 28 3.70 7.20 -10.50
N ARG A 29 4.70 6.34 -10.72
CA ARG A 29 4.74 5.37 -11.83
C ARG A 29 3.58 4.37 -11.83
N TYR A 30 2.88 4.20 -10.71
CA TYR A 30 1.75 3.28 -10.58
C TYR A 30 0.40 3.94 -10.80
N LEU A 31 0.39 5.22 -11.18
CA LEU A 31 -0.82 6.02 -11.36
C LEU A 31 -0.88 6.58 -12.78
N SER A 32 -2.11 6.81 -13.28
CA SER A 32 -2.25 7.35 -14.62
C SER A 32 -1.75 8.80 -14.73
N PRO A 33 -1.18 9.20 -15.87
CA PRO A 33 -0.71 10.57 -16.09
C PRO A 33 -1.82 11.62 -15.87
N GLU A 34 -3.05 11.31 -16.28
CA GLU A 34 -4.21 12.20 -16.15
C GLU A 34 -4.54 12.44 -14.68
N TYR A 35 -4.53 11.38 -13.86
CA TYR A 35 -4.71 11.52 -12.42
C TYR A 35 -3.60 12.37 -11.79
N LEU A 36 -2.34 12.14 -12.18
CA LEU A 36 -1.20 12.89 -11.66
C LEU A 36 -1.26 14.37 -12.03
N ALA A 37 -1.68 14.69 -13.24
CA ALA A 37 -1.90 16.07 -13.69
C ALA A 37 -2.95 16.77 -12.82
N LYS A 38 -4.11 16.13 -12.61
CA LYS A 38 -5.16 16.67 -11.72
C LYS A 38 -4.72 16.78 -10.25
N ALA A 39 -3.93 15.85 -9.77
CA ALA A 39 -3.37 15.93 -8.43
C ALA A 39 -2.37 17.10 -8.29
N GLN A 40 -1.63 17.42 -9.35
CA GLN A 40 -0.74 18.58 -9.37
C GLN A 40 -1.54 19.89 -9.38
N GLU A 41 -2.55 20.04 -10.26
CA GLU A 41 -3.46 21.18 -10.28
C GLU A 41 -4.08 21.45 -8.89
N TYR A 42 -4.55 20.40 -8.23
CA TYR A 42 -5.10 20.48 -6.88
C TYR A 42 -4.10 21.03 -5.85
N ARG A 43 -2.85 20.58 -5.92
CA ARG A 43 -1.78 21.06 -5.03
C ARG A 43 -1.49 22.54 -5.25
N GLU A 44 -1.51 23.01 -6.48
CA GLU A 44 -1.30 24.42 -6.82
C GLU A 44 -2.45 25.29 -6.33
N MET A 45 -3.69 24.89 -6.59
CA MET A 45 -4.88 25.56 -6.03
C MET A 45 -4.82 25.64 -4.50
N ARG A 46 -4.44 24.55 -3.85
CA ARG A 46 -4.29 24.49 -2.38
C ARG A 46 -3.19 25.42 -1.88
N LYS A 47 -2.07 25.55 -2.60
CA LYS A 47 -1.01 26.49 -2.25
C LYS A 47 -1.51 27.94 -2.35
N ASN A 48 -2.24 28.27 -3.40
CA ASN A 48 -2.79 29.61 -3.60
C ASN A 48 -3.84 29.92 -2.53
N LEU A 49 -4.77 29.00 -2.29
CA LEU A 49 -5.74 29.15 -1.21
C LEU A 49 -5.06 29.40 0.14
N ASN A 50 -4.03 28.61 0.48
CA ASN A 50 -3.31 28.77 1.75
C ASN A 50 -2.59 30.12 1.86
N LYS A 51 -2.11 30.72 0.74
CA LYS A 51 -1.51 32.06 0.77
C LYS A 51 -2.54 33.11 1.20
N ILE A 52 -3.76 33.04 0.63
CA ILE A 52 -4.84 33.98 0.99
C ILE A 52 -5.32 33.73 2.43
N LEU A 53 -5.44 32.48 2.84
CA LEU A 53 -5.91 32.10 4.17
C LEU A 53 -4.94 32.46 5.31
N ARG A 54 -3.68 32.77 5.02
CA ARG A 54 -2.74 33.28 6.04
C ARG A 54 -3.12 34.65 6.58
N LYS A 55 -3.83 35.46 5.78
CA LYS A 55 -4.42 36.73 6.24
C LYS A 55 -5.63 36.43 7.12
N LYS A 56 -5.80 37.21 8.21
CA LYS A 56 -7.00 37.10 9.05
C LYS A 56 -8.24 37.46 8.21
N LYS A 57 -9.39 36.88 8.53
CA LYS A 57 -10.62 37.06 7.75
C LYS A 57 -11.01 38.54 7.60
N ALA A 58 -10.81 39.35 8.68
CA ALA A 58 -11.09 40.78 8.68
C ALA A 58 -10.13 41.63 7.84
N GLU A 59 -8.96 41.10 7.49
CA GLU A 59 -7.91 41.78 6.74
C GLU A 59 -7.97 41.43 5.23
N ARG A 60 -8.89 40.53 4.81
CA ARG A 60 -9.06 40.13 3.41
C ARG A 60 -9.96 41.12 2.69
N THR A 61 -9.57 41.45 1.46
CA THR A 61 -10.41 42.24 0.57
C THR A 61 -11.63 41.43 0.10
N GLU A 62 -12.65 42.10 -0.41
CA GLU A 62 -13.82 41.43 -1.02
C GLU A 62 -13.41 40.54 -2.20
N GLU A 63 -12.44 41.01 -3.00
CA GLU A 63 -11.88 40.23 -4.11
C GLU A 63 -11.21 38.95 -3.61
N GLU A 64 -10.37 39.03 -2.57
CA GLU A 64 -9.71 37.86 -1.96
C GLU A 64 -10.72 36.87 -1.37
N THR A 65 -11.81 37.37 -0.80
CA THR A 65 -12.88 36.51 -0.27
C THR A 65 -13.61 35.78 -1.41
N SER A 66 -13.94 36.50 -2.50
CA SER A 66 -14.53 35.90 -3.69
C SER A 66 -13.60 34.86 -4.32
N GLU A 67 -12.28 35.14 -4.38
CA GLU A 67 -11.27 34.19 -4.89
C GLU A 67 -11.18 32.93 -4.04
N VAL A 68 -11.26 33.03 -2.72
CA VAL A 68 -11.30 31.88 -1.80
C VAL A 68 -12.47 30.96 -2.13
N ASP A 69 -13.65 31.50 -2.37
CA ASP A 69 -14.83 30.68 -2.67
C ASP A 69 -14.76 30.05 -4.07
N LYS A 70 -14.25 30.77 -5.06
CA LYS A 70 -13.95 30.22 -6.39
C LYS A 70 -12.94 29.06 -6.30
N LEU A 71 -11.82 29.25 -5.59
CA LEU A 71 -10.80 28.21 -5.41
C LEU A 71 -11.36 26.98 -4.71
N LYS A 72 -12.17 27.15 -3.67
CA LYS A 72 -12.83 26.01 -3.01
C LYS A 72 -13.72 25.23 -3.94
N GLN A 73 -14.51 25.91 -4.78
CA GLN A 73 -15.39 25.26 -5.77
C GLN A 73 -14.57 24.51 -6.83
N LEU A 74 -13.50 25.13 -7.35
CA LEU A 74 -12.60 24.50 -8.31
C LEU A 74 -11.91 23.27 -7.70
N MET A 75 -11.45 23.35 -6.47
CA MET A 75 -10.85 22.23 -5.74
C MET A 75 -11.85 21.08 -5.53
N LYS A 76 -13.12 21.39 -5.23
CA LYS A 76 -14.17 20.37 -5.12
C LYS A 76 -14.40 19.64 -6.44
N ASN A 77 -14.49 20.37 -7.54
CA ASN A 77 -14.67 19.81 -8.87
C ASN A 77 -13.43 18.97 -9.29
N ASN A 78 -12.24 19.48 -9.04
CA ASN A 78 -10.99 18.76 -9.32
C ASN A 78 -10.89 17.46 -8.50
N ALA A 79 -11.25 17.48 -7.22
CA ALA A 79 -11.27 16.29 -6.37
C ALA A 79 -12.25 15.22 -6.91
N GLN A 80 -13.39 15.64 -7.44
CA GLN A 80 -14.36 14.72 -8.06
C GLN A 80 -13.77 14.11 -9.35
N GLN A 81 -13.11 14.91 -10.19
CA GLN A 81 -12.43 14.44 -11.39
C GLN A 81 -11.30 13.45 -11.04
N GLN A 82 -10.47 13.75 -10.02
CA GLN A 82 -9.44 12.82 -9.55
C GLN A 82 -10.03 11.47 -9.14
N LYS A 83 -11.18 11.48 -8.44
CA LYS A 83 -11.86 10.25 -8.02
C LYS A 83 -12.29 9.41 -9.24
N ILE A 84 -12.85 10.03 -10.26
CA ILE A 84 -13.28 9.34 -11.48
C ILE A 84 -12.06 8.75 -12.22
N LEU A 85 -11.01 9.54 -12.45
CA LEU A 85 -9.79 9.09 -13.11
C LEU A 85 -9.10 7.95 -12.36
N LEU A 86 -9.07 8.02 -11.03
CA LEU A 86 -8.54 6.95 -10.21
C LEU A 86 -9.37 5.68 -10.32
N GLN A 87 -10.70 5.81 -10.33
CA GLN A 87 -11.61 4.68 -10.49
C GLN A 87 -11.41 3.99 -11.84
N GLU A 88 -11.35 4.76 -12.93
CA GLU A 88 -11.09 4.23 -14.27
C GLU A 88 -9.74 3.52 -14.35
N HIS A 89 -8.69 4.14 -13.81
CA HIS A 89 -7.35 3.55 -13.78
C HIS A 89 -7.33 2.22 -13.02
N LEU A 90 -7.83 2.21 -11.77
CA LEU A 90 -7.83 1.00 -10.95
C LEU A 90 -8.74 -0.10 -11.50
N SER A 91 -9.83 0.26 -12.18
CA SER A 91 -10.69 -0.71 -12.86
C SER A 91 -9.96 -1.38 -14.05
N LYS A 92 -9.20 -0.61 -14.83
CA LYS A 92 -8.34 -1.16 -15.89
C LYS A 92 -7.25 -2.07 -15.33
N VAL A 93 -6.58 -1.65 -14.24
CA VAL A 93 -5.57 -2.46 -13.55
C VAL A 93 -6.20 -3.76 -13.02
N SER A 94 -7.37 -3.68 -12.38
CA SER A 94 -8.11 -4.84 -11.89
C SER A 94 -8.42 -5.85 -13.01
N SER A 95 -8.93 -5.38 -14.14
CA SER A 95 -9.25 -6.25 -15.28
C SER A 95 -8.01 -6.98 -15.82
N ARG A 96 -6.86 -6.32 -15.85
CA ARG A 96 -5.60 -6.92 -16.28
C ARG A 96 -5.10 -7.95 -15.27
N ILE A 97 -5.15 -7.66 -13.97
CA ILE A 97 -4.78 -8.62 -12.92
C ILE A 97 -5.66 -9.87 -12.99
N LEU A 98 -6.97 -9.71 -13.22
CA LEU A 98 -7.91 -10.83 -13.31
C LEU A 98 -7.78 -11.66 -14.59
N SER A 99 -7.07 -11.17 -15.60
CA SER A 99 -6.84 -11.95 -16.82
C SER A 99 -6.10 -13.26 -16.50
N SER A 100 -6.38 -14.30 -17.26
CA SER A 100 -5.72 -15.60 -17.11
C SER A 100 -4.23 -15.60 -17.44
N SER A 101 -3.79 -14.63 -18.26
CA SER A 101 -2.40 -14.45 -18.67
C SER A 101 -1.55 -13.70 -17.66
N PHE A 102 -2.15 -12.99 -16.70
CA PHE A 102 -1.37 -12.19 -15.74
C PHE A 102 -0.58 -13.08 -14.77
N ARG A 103 0.71 -12.84 -14.71
CA ARG A 103 1.68 -13.44 -13.76
C ARG A 103 2.61 -12.34 -13.26
N PHE A 104 3.22 -12.54 -12.10
CA PHE A 104 4.32 -11.69 -11.67
C PHE A 104 5.55 -11.92 -12.55
N ASN A 105 6.18 -10.83 -12.96
CA ASN A 105 7.46 -10.87 -13.62
C ASN A 105 8.57 -10.66 -12.58
N LEU A 106 9.36 -11.71 -12.36
CA LEU A 106 10.50 -11.65 -11.48
C LEU A 106 11.69 -11.06 -12.25
N THR A 107 12.06 -9.84 -11.93
CA THR A 107 13.24 -9.20 -12.51
C THR A 107 14.43 -9.36 -11.54
N PRO A 108 15.57 -9.92 -12.00
CA PRO A 108 16.74 -9.98 -11.16
C PRO A 108 17.20 -8.55 -10.84
N ASP A 109 17.43 -8.28 -9.56
CA ASP A 109 18.09 -7.06 -9.14
C ASP A 109 19.60 -7.24 -9.34
N ALA A 110 20.28 -6.18 -9.76
CA ALA A 110 21.75 -6.15 -9.84
C ALA A 110 22.30 -6.08 -8.41
N SER A 111 22.09 -7.15 -7.64
CA SER A 111 22.56 -7.23 -6.27
C SER A 111 24.08 -7.39 -6.24
N GLU A 112 24.66 -6.89 -5.16
CA GLU A 112 26.10 -6.91 -4.91
C GLU A 112 26.69 -8.33 -4.81
N ASP A 113 25.85 -9.35 -4.62
CA ASP A 113 26.29 -10.75 -4.50
C ASP A 113 25.75 -11.63 -5.64
N PRO A 114 26.60 -12.01 -6.63
CA PRO A 114 26.20 -12.90 -7.72
C PRO A 114 25.74 -14.29 -7.28
N GLN A 115 26.12 -14.73 -6.08
CA GLN A 115 25.74 -16.06 -5.56
C GLN A 115 24.34 -16.04 -4.92
N LYS A 116 23.79 -14.85 -4.65
CA LYS A 116 22.45 -14.67 -4.06
C LYS A 116 21.65 -13.68 -4.88
N PRO A 117 21.15 -14.07 -6.07
CA PRO A 117 20.36 -13.18 -6.89
C PRO A 117 19.08 -12.77 -6.14
N LEU A 118 18.90 -11.47 -5.99
CA LEU A 118 17.65 -10.90 -5.49
C LEU A 118 16.72 -10.68 -6.67
N TYR A 119 15.45 -10.99 -6.45
CA TYR A 119 14.42 -10.74 -7.45
C TYR A 119 13.46 -9.67 -6.95
N THR A 120 13.11 -8.74 -7.83
CA THR A 120 12.13 -7.69 -7.54
C THR A 120 10.86 -7.91 -8.34
N ILE A 121 9.74 -7.55 -7.72
CA ILE A 121 8.41 -7.53 -8.32
C ILE A 121 7.86 -6.12 -8.15
N GLY A 122 6.99 -5.70 -9.06
CA GLY A 122 6.28 -4.43 -8.95
C GLY A 122 6.85 -3.35 -9.85
N ALA A 123 7.35 -3.75 -11.02
CA ALA A 123 7.73 -2.82 -12.08
C ALA A 123 6.50 -2.09 -12.65
N THR A 124 5.37 -2.79 -12.75
CA THR A 124 4.10 -2.29 -13.29
C THR A 124 3.07 -1.97 -12.20
N ALA A 125 2.04 -1.20 -12.54
CA ALA A 125 0.93 -0.93 -11.63
C ALA A 125 0.19 -2.21 -11.24
N GLU A 126 -0.01 -3.12 -12.20
CA GLU A 126 -0.67 -4.40 -12.01
C GLU A 126 0.07 -5.25 -10.96
N GLU A 127 1.37 -5.40 -11.11
CA GLU A 127 2.20 -6.16 -10.16
C GLU A 127 2.20 -5.53 -8.77
N PHE A 128 2.35 -4.20 -8.73
CA PHE A 128 2.33 -3.48 -7.46
C PHE A 128 1.01 -3.69 -6.70
N PHE A 129 -0.13 -3.45 -7.36
CA PHE A 129 -1.43 -3.59 -6.71
C PHE A 129 -1.78 -5.03 -6.40
N ALA A 130 -1.45 -5.98 -7.30
CA ALA A 130 -1.64 -7.40 -7.05
C ALA A 130 -0.87 -7.85 -5.81
N MET A 131 0.39 -7.47 -5.67
CA MET A 131 1.21 -7.76 -4.50
C MET A 131 0.64 -7.15 -3.22
N GLN A 132 0.18 -5.87 -3.24
CA GLN A 132 -0.42 -5.23 -2.07
C GLN A 132 -1.69 -5.96 -1.61
N VAL A 133 -2.55 -6.36 -2.55
CA VAL A 133 -3.78 -7.10 -2.25
C VAL A 133 -3.44 -8.50 -1.73
N LEU A 134 -2.53 -9.23 -2.37
CA LEU A 134 -2.09 -10.56 -1.94
C LEU A 134 -1.53 -10.52 -0.51
N CYS A 135 -0.60 -9.64 -0.23
CA CYS A 135 -0.03 -9.47 1.12
C CYS A 135 -1.10 -9.13 2.17
N ARG A 136 -2.08 -8.29 1.82
CA ARG A 136 -3.19 -7.97 2.73
C ARG A 136 -4.07 -9.18 3.00
N ASN A 137 -4.38 -9.96 1.97
CA ASN A 137 -5.18 -11.16 2.07
C ASN A 137 -4.48 -12.22 2.93
N MET A 138 -3.19 -12.44 2.71
CA MET A 138 -2.37 -13.33 3.54
C MET A 138 -2.35 -12.90 5.02
N LYS A 139 -2.17 -11.61 5.29
CA LYS A 139 -2.20 -11.07 6.67
C LYS A 139 -3.56 -11.31 7.33
N LYS A 140 -4.65 -11.12 6.62
CA LYS A 140 -6.01 -11.39 7.14
C LYS A 140 -6.21 -12.87 7.41
N LEU A 141 -5.80 -13.72 6.48
CA LEU A 141 -5.95 -15.16 6.56
C LEU A 141 -5.24 -15.74 7.78
N PHE A 142 -3.98 -15.39 7.95
CA PHE A 142 -3.15 -15.90 9.04
C PHE A 142 -3.23 -15.06 10.32
N LYS A 143 -4.07 -14.03 10.35
CA LYS A 143 -4.20 -13.09 11.48
C LYS A 143 -2.84 -12.58 11.97
N ILE A 144 -1.92 -12.35 11.02
CA ILE A 144 -0.57 -11.90 11.32
C ILE A 144 -0.64 -10.45 11.83
N SER A 145 -0.33 -10.26 13.10
CA SER A 145 -0.03 -8.97 13.69
C SER A 145 1.48 -8.84 13.81
N MET A 146 2.05 -7.94 13.04
CA MET A 146 3.48 -7.64 13.16
C MET A 146 3.62 -6.43 14.09
N SER A 147 4.11 -6.67 15.30
CA SER A 147 4.51 -5.58 16.19
C SER A 147 5.62 -4.75 15.54
N SER A 148 5.57 -3.45 15.68
CA SER A 148 6.66 -2.60 15.21
C SER A 148 7.91 -2.86 16.07
N ARG A 149 9.11 -2.67 15.48
CA ARG A 149 10.36 -2.74 16.26
C ARG A 149 10.30 -1.83 17.49
N HIS A 150 9.65 -0.70 17.38
CA HIS A 150 9.50 0.25 18.49
C HIS A 150 8.62 -0.31 19.61
N GLU A 151 7.51 -0.96 19.28
CA GLU A 151 6.63 -1.63 20.26
C GLU A 151 7.35 -2.75 20.98
N ILE A 152 8.09 -3.60 20.25
CA ILE A 152 8.89 -4.70 20.85
C ILE A 152 9.92 -4.13 21.81
N LEU A 153 10.66 -3.09 21.40
CA LEU A 153 11.66 -2.45 22.27
C LEU A 153 11.04 -1.76 23.48
N PHE A 154 9.85 -1.16 23.31
CA PHE A 154 9.12 -0.55 24.40
C PHE A 154 8.67 -1.60 25.42
N GLN A 155 8.06 -2.70 24.96
CA GLN A 155 7.65 -3.81 25.82
C GLN A 155 8.83 -4.43 26.56
N LEU A 156 9.94 -4.68 25.86
CA LEU A 156 11.17 -5.19 26.47
C LEU A 156 11.69 -4.23 27.55
N LYS A 157 11.75 -2.93 27.24
CA LYS A 157 12.19 -1.91 28.23
C LYS A 157 11.30 -1.91 29.46
N THR A 158 9.97 -1.93 29.27
CA THR A 158 9.00 -1.95 30.37
C THR A 158 9.22 -3.19 31.25
N LEU A 159 9.33 -4.37 30.65
CA LEU A 159 9.60 -5.61 31.37
C LEU A 159 10.90 -5.54 32.20
N LEU A 160 11.98 -5.04 31.63
CA LEU A 160 13.27 -4.88 32.29
C LEU A 160 13.26 -3.85 33.43
N MET A 161 12.36 -2.86 33.37
CA MET A 161 12.24 -1.84 34.42
C MET A 161 11.33 -2.28 35.56
N GLU A 162 10.33 -3.10 35.29
CA GLU A 162 9.34 -3.56 36.28
C GLU A 162 9.84 -4.78 37.07
N ASP A 163 10.56 -5.67 36.40
CA ASP A 163 11.11 -6.90 37.03
C ASP A 163 12.51 -6.64 37.60
N LYS A 164 12.65 -6.78 38.92
CA LYS A 164 13.92 -6.67 39.65
C LYS A 164 14.65 -8.01 39.77
N SER A 165 14.12 -9.08 39.19
CA SER A 165 14.76 -10.40 39.21
C SER A 165 15.99 -10.43 38.31
N ARG A 166 16.86 -11.43 38.53
CA ARG A 166 17.98 -11.68 37.63
C ARG A 166 17.46 -12.37 36.38
N TYR A 167 17.78 -11.80 35.19
CA TYR A 167 17.38 -12.35 33.89
C TYR A 167 18.57 -12.45 32.94
N TYR A 168 18.43 -13.33 31.97
CA TYR A 168 19.35 -13.45 30.86
C TYR A 168 18.63 -13.02 29.59
N ILE A 169 19.29 -12.23 28.75
CA ILE A 169 18.78 -11.84 27.42
C ILE A 169 19.49 -12.70 26.39
N ILE A 170 18.73 -13.55 25.70
CA ILE A 170 19.25 -14.36 24.60
C ILE A 170 18.71 -13.76 23.31
N ARG A 171 19.63 -13.31 22.45
CA ARG A 171 19.29 -12.87 21.10
C ARG A 171 19.64 -13.99 20.13
N THR A 172 18.64 -14.47 19.41
CA THR A 172 18.81 -15.47 18.36
C THR A 172 18.35 -14.90 17.03
N ASP A 173 18.91 -15.40 15.94
CA ASP A 173 18.48 -15.11 14.59
C ASP A 173 18.33 -16.43 13.83
N VAL A 174 17.42 -16.46 12.84
CA VAL A 174 17.21 -17.65 12.02
C VAL A 174 18.14 -17.55 10.82
N CYS A 175 19.14 -18.43 10.81
CA CYS A 175 20.07 -18.53 9.68
C CYS A 175 19.31 -19.00 8.42
N HIS A 176 19.54 -18.36 7.30
CA HIS A 176 18.91 -18.71 6.01
C HIS A 176 17.38 -18.85 6.08
N CYS A 177 16.72 -17.91 6.80
CA CYS A 177 15.28 -17.99 7.10
C CYS A 177 14.43 -18.27 5.87
N PHE A 178 14.66 -17.55 4.77
CA PHE A 178 13.85 -17.69 3.55
C PHE A 178 14.14 -18.98 2.80
N GLU A 179 15.39 -19.37 2.73
CA GLU A 179 15.83 -20.61 2.08
C GLU A 179 15.39 -21.86 2.87
N SER A 180 15.19 -21.72 4.19
CA SER A 180 14.75 -22.80 5.07
C SER A 180 13.24 -23.05 5.04
N ILE A 181 12.44 -22.16 4.40
CA ILE A 181 10.99 -22.34 4.31
C ILE A 181 10.68 -23.52 3.38
N PRO A 182 9.97 -24.57 3.86
CA PRO A 182 9.59 -25.70 3.02
C PRO A 182 8.42 -25.30 2.08
N HIS A 183 8.74 -24.70 0.95
CA HIS A 183 7.76 -24.13 0.02
C HIS A 183 6.70 -25.15 -0.41
N ASP A 184 7.09 -26.38 -0.76
CA ASP A 184 6.16 -27.42 -1.16
C ASP A 184 5.12 -27.75 -0.09
N LYS A 185 5.55 -27.80 1.19
CA LYS A 185 4.63 -28.04 2.30
C LYS A 185 3.69 -26.86 2.52
N LEU A 186 4.22 -25.63 2.40
CA LEU A 186 3.42 -24.44 2.51
C LEU A 186 2.36 -24.36 1.42
N PHE A 187 2.72 -24.60 0.16
CA PHE A 187 1.77 -24.60 -0.96
C PHE A 187 0.72 -25.68 -0.82
N LYS A 188 1.11 -26.92 -0.52
CA LYS A 188 0.15 -28.02 -0.25
C LYS A 188 -0.83 -27.69 0.87
N TYR A 189 -0.37 -27.03 1.91
CA TYR A 189 -1.24 -26.59 3.00
C TYR A 189 -2.25 -25.52 2.55
N LEU A 190 -1.80 -24.53 1.78
CA LEU A 190 -2.65 -23.46 1.26
C LEU A 190 -3.70 -23.99 0.26
N GLU A 191 -3.32 -24.94 -0.59
CA GLU A 191 -4.22 -25.59 -1.55
C GLU A 191 -5.23 -26.52 -0.87
N GLY A 192 -4.77 -27.40 0.00
CA GLY A 192 -5.59 -28.42 0.64
C GLY A 192 -6.68 -27.86 1.54
N ASN A 193 -6.45 -26.70 2.15
CA ASN A 193 -7.41 -26.05 3.03
C ASN A 193 -8.31 -25.02 2.31
N ASN A 194 -8.21 -24.85 1.00
CA ASN A 194 -8.96 -23.85 0.23
C ASN A 194 -8.91 -22.43 0.85
N LEU A 195 -7.75 -22.06 1.38
CA LEU A 195 -7.55 -20.81 2.11
C LEU A 195 -7.48 -19.60 1.19
N LEU A 196 -7.10 -19.81 -0.07
CA LEU A 196 -6.92 -18.76 -1.06
C LEU A 196 -7.87 -18.96 -2.23
N ASP A 197 -8.29 -17.86 -2.83
CA ASP A 197 -9.01 -17.86 -4.09
C ASP A 197 -8.11 -18.32 -5.26
N VAL A 198 -8.74 -18.69 -6.38
CA VAL A 198 -8.04 -19.22 -7.56
C VAL A 198 -6.97 -18.26 -8.07
N LYS A 199 -7.25 -16.95 -8.08
CA LYS A 199 -6.29 -15.95 -8.55
C LYS A 199 -5.10 -15.80 -7.62
N SER A 200 -5.33 -15.73 -6.30
CA SER A 200 -4.23 -15.68 -5.32
C SER A 200 -3.33 -16.93 -5.41
N LYS A 201 -3.92 -18.13 -5.61
CA LYS A 201 -3.14 -19.35 -5.83
C LYS A 201 -2.28 -19.27 -7.09
N SER A 202 -2.79 -18.68 -8.15
CA SER A 202 -2.05 -18.53 -9.42
C SER A 202 -0.94 -17.50 -9.38
N LEU A 203 -0.88 -16.67 -8.34
CA LEU A 203 0.12 -15.63 -8.13
C LEU A 203 1.23 -16.04 -7.15
N LEU A 204 1.05 -17.13 -6.43
CA LEU A 204 2.05 -17.72 -5.54
C LEU A 204 2.90 -18.75 -6.29
#